data_6ba94e0046de03af05c5ff27590f455b
#
_entry.id   6ba94e0046de03af05c5ff27590f455b
#
_cell.length_a   1.000
_cell.length_b   1.000
_cell.length_c   1.000
_cell.angle_alpha   90.00
_cell.angle_beta   90.00
_cell.angle_gamma   90.00
#
_symmetry.space_group_name_H-M   'P 1'
#
loop_
_entity.id
_entity.type
_entity.pdbx_description
1 polymer ?
#
loop_
_entity_poly.entity_id
_entity_poly.type
_entity_poly.pdbx_seq_one_letter_code
_entity_poly.pdbx_strand_id
1 'polypeptide(L)'
;MRYYRQTFVWLWIATGVAVLASGFTALFTLGGLGVHAAWLDRHSWPWWLLVVLVSLVVLLQLVVPVIQLTVKYRNRPFLEPRQLESLRFFLPSSSPERRWFAALSITAGFCEELLFRGFLLRYLHTSPLHLGLVCATLAAALVFGTHHLYQGVKGVVSTSVGGLMFTAILLVTGSLWIGMIYHAATDLSLLLYWRPKPTGGGET
;
A
#
# COMPACT_ATOMS: atom_id res chain seq x y z
N MET A 1 19.33 -6.38 -6.99
CA MET A 1 19.56 -7.22 -5.77
C MET A 1 19.86 -6.41 -4.53
N ARG A 2 20.90 -5.55 -4.52
CA ARG A 2 21.30 -4.76 -3.34
C ARG A 2 20.16 -3.86 -2.84
N TYR A 3 19.44 -3.19 -3.73
CA TYR A 3 18.31 -2.32 -3.41
C TYR A 3 17.21 -3.06 -2.62
N TYR A 4 16.70 -4.19 -3.14
CA TYR A 4 15.64 -4.95 -2.46
C TYR A 4 16.05 -5.39 -1.06
N ARG A 5 17.30 -5.86 -0.88
CA ARG A 5 17.82 -6.28 0.43
C ARG A 5 17.89 -5.13 1.42
N GLN A 6 18.36 -3.95 0.99
CA GLN A 6 18.45 -2.77 1.85
C GLN A 6 17.06 -2.28 2.27
N THR A 7 16.13 -2.14 1.32
CA THR A 7 14.75 -1.72 1.63
C THR A 7 14.07 -2.71 2.57
N PHE A 8 14.22 -4.01 2.34
CA PHE A 8 13.72 -5.06 3.22
C PHE A 8 14.21 -4.88 4.68
N VAL A 9 15.50 -4.71 4.86
CA VAL A 9 16.09 -4.55 6.21
C VAL A 9 15.60 -3.27 6.89
N TRP A 10 15.56 -2.14 6.17
CA TRP A 10 15.11 -0.88 6.73
C TRP A 10 13.64 -0.89 7.12
N LEU A 11 12.77 -1.53 6.33
CA LEU A 11 11.36 -1.70 6.69
C LEU A 11 11.20 -2.47 8.01
N TRP A 12 11.92 -3.58 8.19
CA TRP A 12 11.87 -4.34 9.44
C TRP A 12 12.43 -3.58 10.64
N ILE A 13 13.52 -2.82 10.46
CA ILE A 13 14.08 -1.98 11.54
C ILE A 13 13.06 -0.91 11.96
N ALA A 14 12.51 -0.16 10.99
CA ALA A 14 11.53 0.88 11.27
C ALA A 14 10.28 0.32 11.95
N THR A 15 9.78 -0.83 11.46
CA THR A 15 8.63 -1.52 12.05
C THR A 15 8.92 -2.00 13.46
N GLY A 16 10.10 -2.58 13.70
CA GLY A 16 10.53 -3.00 15.04
C GLY A 16 10.56 -1.85 16.02
N VAL A 17 11.09 -0.70 15.62
CA VAL A 17 11.10 0.52 16.44
C VAL A 17 9.69 0.99 16.76
N ALA A 18 8.79 1.03 15.75
CA ALA A 18 7.40 1.45 15.95
C ALA A 18 6.64 0.51 16.89
N VAL A 19 6.86 -0.81 16.76
CA VAL A 19 6.27 -1.83 17.63
C VAL A 19 6.75 -1.67 19.08
N LEU A 20 8.05 -1.49 19.29
CA LEU A 20 8.61 -1.27 20.64
C LEU A 20 8.09 0.02 21.27
N ALA A 21 7.93 1.08 20.47
CA ALA A 21 7.44 2.37 20.95
C ALA A 21 5.94 2.36 21.31
N SER A 22 5.13 1.48 20.70
CA SER A 22 3.66 1.55 20.80
C SER A 22 3.02 0.37 21.52
N GLY A 23 3.75 -0.70 21.80
CA GLY A 23 3.19 -1.96 22.27
C GLY A 23 2.51 -2.76 21.16
N PHE A 24 2.88 -4.02 21.01
CA PHE A 24 2.55 -4.86 19.86
C PHE A 24 1.05 -5.04 19.60
N THR A 25 0.31 -5.36 20.64
CA THR A 25 -1.13 -5.73 20.52
C THR A 25 -2.03 -4.56 20.17
N ALA A 26 -1.64 -3.35 20.55
CA ALA A 26 -2.45 -2.15 20.34
C ALA A 26 -2.47 -1.67 18.87
N LEU A 27 -1.57 -2.17 18.02
CA LEU A 27 -1.41 -1.65 16.65
C LEU A 27 -2.34 -2.31 15.62
N PHE A 28 -2.95 -3.45 15.94
CA PHE A 28 -3.66 -4.27 14.95
C PHE A 28 -5.17 -4.04 14.86
N THR A 29 -5.75 -3.31 15.81
CA THR A 29 -7.20 -3.06 15.86
C THR A 29 -7.52 -1.58 16.06
N LEU A 30 -8.69 -1.15 15.59
CA LEU A 30 -9.16 0.24 15.81
C LEU A 30 -9.22 0.60 17.29
N GLY A 31 -9.73 -0.29 18.14
CA GLY A 31 -9.79 -0.07 19.59
C GLY A 31 -8.40 0.11 20.20
N GLY A 32 -7.44 -0.73 19.81
CA GLY A 32 -6.03 -0.59 20.21
C GLY A 32 -5.36 0.67 19.67
N LEU A 33 -5.81 1.17 18.51
CA LEU A 33 -5.33 2.43 17.92
C LEU A 33 -5.95 3.67 18.61
N GLY A 34 -6.92 3.51 19.51
CA GLY A 34 -7.62 4.63 20.15
C GLY A 34 -8.49 5.42 19.17
N VAL A 35 -8.87 4.84 18.05
CA VAL A 35 -9.75 5.49 17.07
C VAL A 35 -11.20 5.28 17.49
N HIS A 36 -11.81 6.34 18.00
CA HIS A 36 -13.21 6.39 18.35
C HIS A 36 -13.87 7.57 17.65
N ALA A 37 -14.80 7.30 16.75
CA ALA A 37 -15.58 8.33 16.08
C ALA A 37 -17.04 7.88 16.00
N ALA A 38 -17.95 8.68 16.51
CA ALA A 38 -19.38 8.34 16.54
C ALA A 38 -19.96 8.08 15.15
N TRP A 39 -19.41 8.72 14.10
CA TRP A 39 -19.83 8.51 12.71
C TRP A 39 -19.34 7.17 12.11
N LEU A 40 -18.44 6.46 12.81
CA LEU A 40 -18.02 5.08 12.47
C LEU A 40 -18.93 4.02 13.10
N ASP A 41 -19.99 4.43 13.81
CA ASP A 41 -20.99 3.47 14.27
C ASP A 41 -21.53 2.69 13.05
N ARG A 42 -21.49 1.37 13.14
CA ARG A 42 -21.92 0.43 12.08
C ARG A 42 -23.39 0.60 11.66
N HIS A 43 -24.18 1.30 12.45
CA HIS A 43 -25.57 1.65 12.14
C HIS A 43 -25.72 3.02 11.50
N SER A 44 -24.64 3.82 11.39
CA SER A 44 -24.66 5.14 10.80
C SER A 44 -24.61 5.11 9.26
N TRP A 45 -25.29 6.04 8.59
CA TRP A 45 -25.24 6.16 7.14
C TRP A 45 -23.84 6.50 6.60
N PRO A 46 -22.96 7.29 7.28
CA PRO A 46 -21.61 7.52 6.79
C PRO A 46 -20.76 6.26 6.78
N TRP A 47 -20.95 5.35 7.76
CA TRP A 47 -20.26 4.07 7.78
C TRP A 47 -20.67 3.20 6.57
N TRP A 48 -21.96 3.10 6.27
CA TRP A 48 -22.43 2.35 5.11
C TRP A 48 -21.95 2.95 3.79
N LEU A 49 -21.92 4.28 3.67
CA LEU A 49 -21.34 4.95 2.51
C LEU A 49 -19.87 4.58 2.35
N LEU A 50 -19.08 4.61 3.42
CA LEU A 50 -17.67 4.21 3.41
C LEU A 50 -17.50 2.74 2.98
N VAL A 51 -18.31 1.83 3.51
CA VAL A 51 -18.32 0.41 3.12
C VAL A 51 -18.55 0.25 1.63
N VAL A 52 -19.58 0.92 1.09
CA VAL A 52 -19.92 0.84 -0.35
C VAL A 52 -18.77 1.38 -1.20
N LEU A 53 -18.22 2.55 -0.86
CA LEU A 53 -17.11 3.14 -1.61
C LEU A 53 -15.86 2.25 -1.58
N VAL A 54 -15.47 1.75 -0.42
CA VAL A 54 -14.33 0.84 -0.28
C VAL A 54 -14.57 -0.44 -1.09
N SER A 55 -15.74 -1.04 -0.98
CA SER A 55 -16.09 -2.27 -1.72
C SER A 55 -16.06 -2.04 -3.23
N LEU A 56 -16.57 -0.91 -3.70
CA LEU A 56 -16.55 -0.55 -5.11
C LEU A 56 -15.13 -0.38 -5.64
N VAL A 57 -14.26 0.34 -4.91
CA VAL A 57 -12.86 0.53 -5.30
C VAL A 57 -12.11 -0.80 -5.32
N VAL A 58 -12.27 -1.64 -4.30
CA VAL A 58 -11.66 -2.98 -4.25
C VAL A 58 -12.15 -3.84 -5.43
N LEU A 59 -13.45 -3.83 -5.70
CA LEU A 59 -14.04 -4.56 -6.83
C LEU A 59 -13.45 -4.08 -8.16
N LEU A 60 -13.40 -2.77 -8.39
CA LEU A 60 -12.81 -2.20 -9.61
C LEU A 60 -11.32 -2.58 -9.75
N GLN A 61 -10.56 -2.54 -8.67
CA GLN A 61 -9.15 -2.94 -8.69
C GLN A 61 -8.94 -4.44 -8.94
N LEU A 62 -9.89 -5.29 -8.61
CA LEU A 62 -9.85 -6.72 -8.93
C LEU A 62 -10.33 -7.00 -10.36
N VAL A 63 -11.44 -6.38 -10.77
CA VAL A 63 -12.12 -6.67 -12.04
C VAL A 63 -11.41 -6.03 -13.23
N VAL A 64 -11.00 -4.76 -13.10
CA VAL A 64 -10.34 -4.04 -14.21
C VAL A 64 -9.08 -4.75 -14.70
N PRO A 65 -8.16 -5.19 -13.86
CA PRO A 65 -6.98 -5.96 -14.28
C PRO A 65 -7.35 -7.28 -14.97
N VAL A 66 -8.34 -8.01 -14.46
CA VAL A 66 -8.78 -9.27 -15.07
C VAL A 66 -9.34 -9.02 -16.48
N ILE A 67 -10.19 -8.01 -16.65
CA ILE A 67 -10.72 -7.62 -17.98
C ILE A 67 -9.57 -7.22 -18.91
N GLN A 68 -8.62 -6.42 -18.41
CA GLN A 68 -7.49 -5.96 -19.21
C GLN A 68 -6.56 -7.11 -19.63
N LEU A 69 -6.29 -8.07 -18.74
CA LEU A 69 -5.50 -9.27 -19.05
C LEU A 69 -6.20 -10.17 -20.06
N THR A 70 -7.52 -10.30 -19.98
CA THR A 70 -8.29 -11.25 -20.82
C THR A 70 -8.70 -10.67 -22.17
N VAL A 71 -9.09 -9.39 -22.22
CA VAL A 71 -9.75 -8.81 -23.41
C VAL A 71 -8.79 -7.97 -24.26
N LYS A 72 -7.96 -7.12 -23.64
CA LYS A 72 -7.26 -6.05 -24.39
C LYS A 72 -5.76 -6.24 -24.52
N TYR A 73 -5.12 -6.94 -23.60
CA TYR A 73 -3.65 -6.90 -23.46
C TYR A 73 -2.97 -8.27 -23.45
N ARG A 74 -3.60 -9.28 -23.98
CA ARG A 74 -3.02 -10.64 -24.09
C ARG A 74 -1.58 -10.64 -24.63
N ASN A 75 -1.18 -9.62 -25.41
CA ASN A 75 0.13 -9.48 -26.02
C ASN A 75 0.81 -8.11 -25.84
N ARG A 76 0.27 -7.21 -24.99
CA ARG A 76 0.85 -5.86 -24.80
C ARG A 76 1.15 -5.60 -23.33
N PRO A 77 2.23 -4.86 -23.00
CA PRO A 77 2.48 -4.45 -21.61
C PRO A 77 1.37 -3.50 -21.14
N PHE A 78 0.88 -3.75 -19.93
CA PHE A 78 -0.23 -3.01 -19.32
C PHE A 78 0.13 -1.56 -18.94
N LEU A 79 1.40 -1.33 -18.60
CA LEU A 79 1.91 -0.02 -18.23
C LEU A 79 2.50 0.66 -19.47
N GLU A 80 2.14 1.91 -19.70
CA GLU A 80 2.76 2.69 -20.77
C GLU A 80 4.28 2.82 -20.53
N PRO A 81 5.10 2.85 -21.60
CA PRO A 81 6.57 2.96 -21.47
C PRO A 81 7.03 4.14 -20.59
N ARG A 82 6.32 5.26 -20.61
CA ARG A 82 6.62 6.45 -19.76
C ARG A 82 6.34 6.22 -18.27
N GLN A 83 5.35 5.41 -17.93
CA GLN A 83 5.05 5.06 -16.54
C GLN A 83 6.05 4.04 -16.00
N LEU A 84 6.53 3.17 -16.88
CA LEU A 84 7.55 2.17 -16.60
C LEU A 84 8.93 2.78 -16.37
N GLU A 85 9.25 3.90 -17.02
CA GLU A 85 10.57 4.51 -16.92
C GLU A 85 10.89 4.98 -15.49
N SER A 86 9.91 5.58 -14.81
CA SER A 86 10.06 5.99 -13.40
C SER A 86 10.15 4.82 -12.42
N LEU A 87 9.61 3.65 -12.79
CA LEU A 87 9.63 2.43 -11.96
C LEU A 87 10.69 1.42 -12.40
N ARG A 88 11.37 1.67 -13.52
CA ARG A 88 12.29 0.71 -14.16
C ARG A 88 13.40 0.22 -13.23
N PHE A 89 13.92 1.10 -12.37
CA PHE A 89 14.95 0.73 -11.40
C PHE A 89 14.44 -0.23 -10.32
N PHE A 90 13.11 -0.23 -10.08
CA PHE A 90 12.44 -1.02 -9.05
C PHE A 90 11.85 -2.32 -9.61
N LEU A 91 11.55 -2.38 -10.92
CA LEU A 91 10.91 -3.55 -11.53
C LEU A 91 11.93 -4.66 -11.78
N PRO A 92 11.59 -5.91 -11.43
CA PRO A 92 12.52 -7.03 -11.52
C PRO A 92 12.77 -7.45 -12.99
N SER A 93 14.02 -7.56 -13.37
CA SER A 93 14.45 -7.96 -14.71
C SER A 93 14.87 -9.44 -14.82
N SER A 94 15.10 -10.11 -13.70
CA SER A 94 15.55 -11.50 -13.62
C SER A 94 14.70 -12.35 -12.66
N SER A 95 14.75 -13.68 -12.80
CA SER A 95 14.03 -14.58 -11.89
C SER A 95 14.42 -14.43 -10.40
N PRO A 96 15.71 -14.25 -10.06
CA PRO A 96 16.08 -13.95 -8.68
C PRO A 96 15.49 -12.62 -8.18
N GLU A 97 15.47 -11.58 -9.01
CA GLU A 97 14.88 -10.28 -8.66
C GLU A 97 13.37 -10.38 -8.47
N ARG A 98 12.67 -11.19 -9.26
CA ARG A 98 11.23 -11.44 -9.08
C ARG A 98 10.92 -12.05 -7.71
N ARG A 99 11.77 -12.98 -7.24
CA ARG A 99 11.62 -13.55 -5.89
C ARG A 99 11.84 -12.52 -4.80
N TRP A 100 12.87 -11.70 -4.94
CA TRP A 100 13.12 -10.61 -4.00
C TRP A 100 12.03 -9.54 -4.03
N PHE A 101 11.51 -9.20 -5.20
CA PHE A 101 10.38 -8.29 -5.35
C PHE A 101 9.14 -8.84 -4.64
N ALA A 102 8.82 -10.13 -4.83
CA ALA A 102 7.71 -10.76 -4.14
C ALA A 102 7.88 -10.74 -2.61
N ALA A 103 9.06 -11.07 -2.11
CA ALA A 103 9.35 -10.99 -0.67
C ALA A 103 9.23 -9.56 -0.15
N LEU A 104 9.70 -8.57 -0.91
CA LEU A 104 9.57 -7.16 -0.54
C LEU A 104 8.11 -6.70 -0.57
N SER A 105 7.32 -7.10 -1.56
CA SER A 105 5.88 -6.77 -1.63
C SER A 105 5.10 -7.27 -0.41
N ILE A 106 5.37 -8.50 0.02
CA ILE A 106 4.76 -9.05 1.24
C ILE A 106 5.23 -8.25 2.48
N THR A 107 6.53 -7.98 2.56
CA THR A 107 7.11 -7.20 3.66
C THR A 107 6.56 -5.78 3.69
N ALA A 108 6.47 -5.10 2.55
CA ALA A 108 5.92 -3.75 2.44
C ALA A 108 4.46 -3.72 2.89
N GLY A 109 3.64 -4.65 2.38
CA GLY A 109 2.24 -4.76 2.79
C GLY A 109 2.07 -4.91 4.31
N PHE A 110 2.94 -5.67 4.97
CA PHE A 110 2.91 -5.81 6.43
C PHE A 110 3.49 -4.58 7.15
N CYS A 111 4.72 -4.21 6.83
CA CYS A 111 5.48 -3.20 7.57
C CYS A 111 4.91 -1.79 7.36
N GLU A 112 4.52 -1.44 6.14
CA GLU A 112 4.00 -0.10 5.85
C GLU A 112 2.62 0.11 6.44
N GLU A 113 1.73 -0.89 6.41
CA GLU A 113 0.45 -0.77 7.11
C GLU A 113 0.63 -0.60 8.62
N LEU A 114 1.55 -1.35 9.21
CA LEU A 114 1.85 -1.22 10.63
C LEU A 114 2.45 0.16 10.99
N LEU A 115 3.37 0.66 10.15
CA LEU A 115 4.01 1.97 10.35
C LEU A 115 3.03 3.12 10.15
N PHE A 116 2.27 3.12 9.06
CA PHE A 116 1.47 4.30 8.69
C PHE A 116 0.06 4.26 9.30
N ARG A 117 -0.61 3.10 9.35
CA ARG A 117 -1.98 2.98 9.88
C ARG A 117 -1.97 2.53 11.34
N GLY A 118 -1.06 1.65 11.70
CA GLY A 118 -0.88 1.24 13.10
C GLY A 118 -0.24 2.34 13.95
N PHE A 119 0.95 2.76 13.62
CA PHE A 119 1.74 3.68 14.45
C PHE A 119 1.46 5.15 14.15
N LEU A 120 1.70 5.62 12.91
CA LEU A 120 1.64 7.05 12.59
C LEU A 120 0.24 7.63 12.76
N LEU A 121 -0.79 6.96 12.24
CA LEU A 121 -2.17 7.40 12.39
C LEU A 121 -2.56 7.52 13.87
N ARG A 122 -2.23 6.51 14.68
CA ARG A 122 -2.45 6.55 16.12
C ARG A 122 -1.69 7.71 16.76
N TYR A 123 -0.40 7.85 16.47
CA TYR A 123 0.43 8.93 17.01
C TYR A 123 -0.16 10.30 16.72
N LEU A 124 -0.58 10.56 15.49
CA LEU A 124 -1.18 11.84 15.10
C LEU A 124 -2.56 12.08 15.76
N HIS A 125 -3.33 11.00 15.98
CA HIS A 125 -4.67 11.11 16.52
C HIS A 125 -4.69 11.16 18.06
N THR A 126 -3.85 10.38 18.76
CA THR A 126 -3.93 10.21 20.22
C THR A 126 -2.80 10.86 21.02
N SER A 127 -1.65 11.14 20.41
CA SER A 127 -0.47 11.71 21.08
C SER A 127 -0.42 13.23 20.94
N PRO A 128 0.52 13.97 21.53
CA PRO A 128 0.33 15.37 21.94
C PRO A 128 -0.30 16.31 20.92
N LEU A 129 -0.37 15.89 19.67
CA LEU A 129 -1.00 16.67 18.60
C LEU A 129 -2.54 16.60 18.64
N HIS A 130 -3.13 15.51 19.17
CA HIS A 130 -4.59 15.29 19.24
C HIS A 130 -5.35 15.70 17.97
N LEU A 131 -4.79 15.38 16.80
CA LEU A 131 -5.46 15.71 15.54
C LEU A 131 -6.78 14.96 15.43
N GLY A 132 -7.83 15.64 14.98
CA GLY A 132 -9.07 14.96 14.60
C GLY A 132 -8.80 13.85 13.57
N LEU A 133 -9.60 12.77 13.59
CA LEU A 133 -9.35 11.58 12.76
C LEU A 133 -9.17 11.91 11.27
N VAL A 134 -9.94 12.85 10.73
CA VAL A 134 -9.81 13.27 9.32
C VAL A 134 -8.44 13.91 9.06
N CYS A 135 -8.02 14.85 9.91
CA CYS A 135 -6.72 15.51 9.76
C CYS A 135 -5.56 14.51 9.94
N ALA A 136 -5.64 13.62 10.92
CA ALA A 136 -4.65 12.56 11.14
C ALA A 136 -4.55 11.62 9.93
N THR A 137 -5.70 11.24 9.34
CA THR A 137 -5.76 10.41 8.13
C THR A 137 -5.12 11.09 6.93
N LEU A 138 -5.46 12.36 6.68
CA LEU A 138 -4.88 13.13 5.58
C LEU A 138 -3.37 13.30 5.74
N ALA A 139 -2.91 13.63 6.95
CA ALA A 139 -1.50 13.78 7.26
C ALA A 139 -0.73 12.44 7.09
N ALA A 140 -1.24 11.34 7.63
CA ALA A 140 -0.63 10.03 7.49
C ALA A 140 -0.57 9.58 6.02
N ALA A 141 -1.62 9.83 5.23
CA ALA A 141 -1.66 9.53 3.81
C ALA A 141 -0.65 10.37 3.01
N LEU A 142 -0.50 11.65 3.34
CA LEU A 142 0.49 12.54 2.71
C LEU A 142 1.91 12.10 3.03
N VAL A 143 2.21 11.75 4.30
CA VAL A 143 3.53 11.23 4.68
C VAL A 143 3.82 9.92 3.96
N PHE A 144 2.84 9.02 3.85
CA PHE A 144 2.95 7.80 3.06
C PHE A 144 3.26 8.08 1.58
N GLY A 145 2.56 9.04 0.98
CA GLY A 145 2.82 9.46 -0.41
C GLY A 145 4.22 10.05 -0.59
N THR A 146 4.67 10.93 0.33
CA THR A 146 6.01 11.54 0.24
C THR A 146 7.14 10.52 0.41
N HIS A 147 6.91 9.43 1.14
CA HIS A 147 7.84 8.29 1.19
C HIS A 147 8.07 7.67 -0.21
N HIS A 148 7.13 7.84 -1.13
CA HIS A 148 7.20 7.37 -2.52
C HIS A 148 7.66 8.44 -3.52
N LEU A 149 8.35 9.51 -3.06
CA LEU A 149 8.83 10.60 -3.91
C LEU A 149 9.74 10.12 -5.05
N TYR A 150 10.42 8.99 -4.87
CA TYR A 150 11.22 8.33 -5.90
C TYR A 150 10.40 7.94 -7.16
N GLN A 151 9.08 7.87 -7.07
CA GLN A 151 8.16 7.65 -8.20
C GLN A 151 7.75 8.95 -8.90
N GLY A 152 8.27 10.11 -8.46
CA GLY A 152 7.89 11.44 -8.92
C GLY A 152 6.55 11.92 -8.35
N VAL A 153 6.14 13.13 -8.72
CA VAL A 153 4.93 13.78 -8.18
C VAL A 153 3.66 12.95 -8.40
N LYS A 154 3.52 12.33 -9.58
CA LYS A 154 2.36 11.45 -9.86
C LYS A 154 2.34 10.25 -8.92
N GLY A 155 3.52 9.69 -8.61
CA GLY A 155 3.66 8.62 -7.64
C GLY A 155 3.23 9.08 -6.25
N VAL A 156 3.70 10.23 -5.78
CA VAL A 156 3.29 10.80 -4.49
C VAL A 156 1.77 10.94 -4.40
N VAL A 157 1.13 11.52 -5.41
CA VAL A 157 -0.32 11.70 -5.43
C VAL A 157 -1.05 10.35 -5.41
N SER A 158 -0.66 9.41 -6.29
CA SER A 158 -1.32 8.10 -6.37
C SER A 158 -1.14 7.28 -5.10
N THR A 159 0.04 7.29 -4.48
CA THR A 159 0.29 6.57 -3.23
C THR A 159 -0.36 7.25 -2.03
N SER A 160 -0.49 8.61 -2.01
CA SER A 160 -1.30 9.29 -1.00
C SER A 160 -2.77 8.86 -1.08
N VAL A 161 -3.34 8.79 -2.29
CA VAL A 161 -4.72 8.29 -2.50
C VAL A 161 -4.82 6.83 -2.06
N GLY A 162 -3.85 5.98 -2.42
CA GLY A 162 -3.74 4.62 -1.89
C GLY A 162 -3.70 4.59 -0.37
N GLY A 163 -2.96 5.54 0.23
CA GLY A 163 -2.89 5.74 1.67
C GLY A 163 -4.24 5.98 2.33
N LEU A 164 -5.07 6.83 1.73
CA LEU A 164 -6.45 7.06 2.18
C LEU A 164 -7.29 5.79 2.05
N MET A 165 -7.14 5.05 0.96
CA MET A 165 -7.86 3.80 0.72
C MET A 165 -7.53 2.75 1.79
N PHE A 166 -6.26 2.54 2.12
CA PHE A 166 -5.86 1.61 3.18
C PHE A 166 -6.37 2.03 4.55
N THR A 167 -6.37 3.34 4.85
CA THR A 167 -7.02 3.85 6.07
C THR A 167 -8.53 3.58 6.06
N ALA A 168 -9.20 3.77 4.93
CA ALA A 168 -10.63 3.46 4.80
C ALA A 168 -10.92 1.96 5.01
N ILE A 169 -10.07 1.07 4.48
CA ILE A 169 -10.15 -0.38 4.75
C ILE A 169 -10.04 -0.65 6.26
N LEU A 170 -9.06 -0.03 6.95
CA LEU A 170 -8.93 -0.17 8.40
C LEU A 170 -10.19 0.31 9.14
N LEU A 171 -10.75 1.46 8.77
CA LEU A 171 -11.93 2.01 9.41
C LEU A 171 -13.17 1.13 9.21
N VAL A 172 -13.32 0.54 8.04
CA VAL A 172 -14.45 -0.36 7.72
C VAL A 172 -14.30 -1.73 8.39
N THR A 173 -13.11 -2.32 8.33
CA THR A 173 -12.89 -3.69 8.81
C THR A 173 -12.52 -3.77 10.28
N GLY A 174 -12.01 -2.69 10.85
CA GLY A 174 -11.49 -2.65 12.21
C GLY A 174 -10.15 -3.38 12.40
N SER A 175 -9.50 -3.80 11.32
CA SER A 175 -8.31 -4.65 11.38
C SER A 175 -7.27 -4.25 10.34
N LEU A 176 -6.00 -4.19 10.74
CA LEU A 176 -4.88 -3.98 9.81
C LEU A 176 -4.63 -5.18 8.90
N TRP A 177 -4.97 -6.40 9.31
CA TRP A 177 -4.67 -7.62 8.55
C TRP A 177 -5.25 -7.57 7.14
N ILE A 178 -6.47 -7.06 6.99
CA ILE A 178 -7.12 -6.94 5.67
C ILE A 178 -6.35 -5.96 4.78
N GLY A 179 -5.97 -4.80 5.35
CA GLY A 179 -5.12 -3.81 4.64
C GLY A 179 -3.78 -4.40 4.23
N MET A 180 -3.10 -5.13 5.12
CA MET A 180 -1.81 -5.78 4.87
C MET A 180 -1.88 -6.78 3.71
N ILE A 181 -2.88 -7.66 3.74
CA ILE A 181 -3.08 -8.67 2.68
C ILE A 181 -3.39 -7.98 1.35
N TYR A 182 -4.28 -6.99 1.38
CA TYR A 182 -4.68 -6.27 0.18
C TYR A 182 -3.51 -5.46 -0.42
N HIS A 183 -2.70 -4.79 0.42
CA HIS A 183 -1.50 -4.07 0.00
C HIS A 183 -0.49 -5.01 -0.66
N ALA A 184 -0.12 -6.09 0.03
CA ALA A 184 0.79 -7.10 -0.51
C ALA A 184 0.29 -7.68 -1.84
N ALA A 185 -1.01 -7.95 -1.97
CA ALA A 185 -1.61 -8.44 -3.20
C ALA A 185 -1.55 -7.41 -4.34
N THR A 186 -1.77 -6.12 -4.02
CA THR A 186 -1.66 -5.02 -4.99
C THR A 186 -0.24 -4.93 -5.54
N ASP A 187 0.77 -4.95 -4.69
CA ASP A 187 2.17 -4.91 -5.11
C ASP A 187 2.58 -6.15 -5.90
N LEU A 188 2.20 -7.34 -5.41
CA LEU A 188 2.46 -8.60 -6.11
C LEU A 188 1.82 -8.64 -7.50
N SER A 189 0.70 -7.96 -7.70
CA SER A 189 0.03 -7.89 -9.00
C SER A 189 0.91 -7.30 -10.08
N LEU A 190 1.88 -6.43 -9.75
CA LEU A 190 2.86 -5.91 -10.70
C LEU A 190 3.69 -7.00 -11.37
N LEU A 191 3.93 -8.14 -10.69
CA LEU A 191 4.61 -9.29 -11.28
C LEU A 191 3.81 -9.97 -12.40
N LEU A 192 2.49 -9.81 -12.41
CA LEU A 192 1.63 -10.35 -13.46
C LEU A 192 1.66 -9.47 -14.72
N TYR A 193 1.81 -8.15 -14.53
CA TYR A 193 1.77 -7.16 -15.61
C TYR A 193 3.15 -6.84 -16.17
N TRP A 194 4.22 -7.04 -15.38
CA TRP A 194 5.57 -6.77 -15.79
C TRP A 194 6.22 -7.99 -16.44
N ARG A 195 6.54 -7.85 -17.73
CA ARG A 195 7.40 -8.79 -18.47
C ARG A 195 8.63 -8.04 -18.95
N PRO A 196 9.83 -8.38 -18.46
CA PRO A 196 11.05 -7.78 -18.99
C PRO A 196 11.13 -8.07 -20.49
N LYS A 197 11.59 -7.09 -21.28
CA LYS A 197 11.93 -7.34 -22.68
C LYS A 197 13.02 -8.41 -22.70
N PRO A 198 12.95 -9.40 -23.62
CA PRO A 198 14.07 -10.30 -23.83
C PRO A 198 15.31 -9.44 -24.08
N THR A 199 16.33 -9.59 -23.27
CA THR A 199 17.67 -9.02 -23.55
C THR A 199 18.12 -9.62 -24.86
N GLY A 200 18.26 -8.79 -25.89
CA GLY A 200 18.40 -9.13 -27.29
C GLY A 200 19.15 -10.41 -27.59
N GLY A 201 18.54 -11.24 -28.42
CA GLY A 201 19.27 -12.15 -29.27
C GLY A 201 20.12 -11.28 -30.17
N GLY A 202 21.43 -11.57 -30.20
CA GLY A 202 22.42 -10.78 -30.91
C GLY A 202 22.02 -10.51 -32.37
N GLU A 203 22.25 -9.28 -32.76
CA GLU A 203 22.53 -8.96 -34.15
C GLU A 203 23.81 -9.72 -34.51
N THR A 204 23.67 -10.80 -35.26
CA THR A 204 24.76 -11.39 -36.07
C THR A 204 24.67 -10.83 -37.45
#